data_8ce6505b3a7dd1be1e33b4be08346036
#
_entry.id   8ce6505b3a7dd1be1e33b4be08346036
#
_cell.length_a   1.000
_cell.length_b   1.000
_cell.length_c   1.000
_cell.angle_alpha   90.00
_cell.angle_beta   90.00
_cell.angle_gamma   90.00
#
_symmetry.space_group_name_H-M   'P 1'
#
loop_
_entity.id
_entity.type
_entity.pdbx_description
1 polymer ?
#
loop_
_entity_poly.entity_id
_entity_poly.type
_entity_poly.pdbx_seq_one_letter_code
_entity_poly.pdbx_strand_id
1 'polypeptide(L)'
;MEYVIGAIIVIVIVYYLVVYVIAPIAGVLGIIALSIGALYALGVSISSFASSLKLHIDPYTTYVDNNPKAAQGTKRSYFFGPGYHQIAITVKDAFSNQAEYIDTVKTWWKGFRAKHGWVINIWVDIFYYAACVCTYVFGTIWTVLFSSLLFVVIFTGMCGFYVFFTLLWLGDRITLMVHSIQSRCPNCKRISVVPVFNCPDCGAPHQNLTPGPYGVLTQKCACGRKLPTTIFNGRSKLEALCPFCQTSLAVSDAKQFGIQLVGGVSAGKTTFLASYWHHYIEQLRNDRQLEFTCFPEEAFDELEYWYQNGLSLATSETNATMYSIVHKRDGSVPIQMTIYDVAGESFTNLSADIQQQQFRYCEGIVIVIDPTATPELNVDTISGFVSEFKQLKGIHSSQLAQIPVAVIISKSDLFKREIGVPKIKSIYNQAIKTAETPDITLDSIRNDVCRNFLLAHGFDAVLNMIDGEFENAQYFSVSAMGHEAEESSPYEPWGVIEPVLWITQQANIKL
;
A
#
# COMPACT_ATOMS: atom_id res chain seq x y z
N MET A 1 92.10 47.22 23.94
CA MET A 1 91.88 45.79 23.89
C MET A 1 90.97 45.32 25.07
N GLU A 2 91.16 45.83 26.29
CA GLU A 2 90.40 45.39 27.47
C GLU A 2 88.85 45.60 27.32
N TYR A 3 88.38 46.68 26.74
CA TYR A 3 86.97 46.93 26.53
C TYR A 3 86.30 45.98 25.51
N VAL A 4 87.07 45.53 24.50
CA VAL A 4 86.58 44.60 23.50
C VAL A 4 86.46 43.21 24.09
N ILE A 5 87.42 42.74 24.93
CA ILE A 5 87.37 41.50 25.66
C ILE A 5 86.23 41.47 26.64
N GLY A 6 86.03 42.55 27.39
CA GLY A 6 84.89 42.71 28.31
C GLY A 6 83.55 42.58 27.62
N ALA A 7 83.39 43.24 26.45
CA ALA A 7 82.16 43.17 25.64
C ALA A 7 81.90 41.77 25.13
N ILE A 8 82.93 41.04 24.69
CA ILE A 8 82.77 39.63 24.25
C ILE A 8 82.34 38.73 25.41
N ILE A 9 82.94 38.87 26.60
CA ILE A 9 82.56 38.08 27.81
C ILE A 9 81.13 38.36 28.17
N VAL A 10 80.68 39.58 28.16
CA VAL A 10 79.25 39.95 28.44
C VAL A 10 78.33 39.32 27.40
N ILE A 11 78.66 39.38 26.11
CA ILE A 11 77.87 38.76 25.07
C ILE A 11 77.79 37.25 25.23
N VAL A 12 78.87 36.59 25.60
CA VAL A 12 78.89 35.13 25.83
C VAL A 12 78.06 34.77 27.06
N ILE A 13 78.17 35.52 28.18
CA ILE A 13 77.36 35.29 29.36
C ILE A 13 75.87 35.48 29.07
N VAL A 14 75.50 36.56 28.33
CA VAL A 14 74.12 36.78 27.93
C VAL A 14 73.62 35.70 27.01
N TYR A 15 74.44 35.26 26.08
CA TYR A 15 74.07 34.09 25.23
C TYR A 15 73.77 32.85 26.01
N TYR A 16 74.68 32.45 26.95
CA TYR A 16 74.48 31.26 27.79
C TYR A 16 73.24 31.42 28.69
N LEU A 17 73.02 32.57 29.25
CA LEU A 17 71.85 32.86 30.08
C LEU A 17 70.57 32.77 29.28
N VAL A 18 70.52 33.28 28.08
CA VAL A 18 69.34 33.24 27.19
C VAL A 18 69.09 31.79 26.73
N VAL A 19 70.10 31.08 26.23
CA VAL A 19 69.92 29.77 25.58
C VAL A 19 69.72 28.64 26.63
N TYR A 20 70.44 28.65 27.74
CA TYR A 20 70.40 27.56 28.69
C TYR A 20 69.52 27.77 29.93
N VAL A 21 69.11 29.00 30.19
CA VAL A 21 68.24 29.32 31.33
C VAL A 21 66.92 29.85 30.90
N ILE A 22 66.89 30.95 30.14
CA ILE A 22 65.65 31.65 29.79
C ILE A 22 64.84 30.83 28.78
N ALA A 23 65.45 30.33 27.71
CA ALA A 23 64.73 29.58 26.68
C ALA A 23 64.09 28.27 27.18
N PRO A 24 64.73 27.44 28.00
CA PRO A 24 64.09 26.24 28.58
C PRO A 24 62.93 26.60 29.52
N ILE A 25 63.10 27.61 30.36
CA ILE A 25 62.05 28.09 31.28
C ILE A 25 60.85 28.63 30.48
N ALA A 26 61.12 29.44 29.46
CA ALA A 26 60.08 29.94 28.58
C ALA A 26 59.37 28.82 27.79
N GLY A 27 60.10 27.77 27.39
CA GLY A 27 59.55 26.58 26.76
C GLY A 27 58.60 25.82 27.66
N VAL A 28 58.99 25.55 28.91
CA VAL A 28 58.13 24.89 29.91
C VAL A 28 56.87 25.73 30.20
N LEU A 29 57.05 27.01 30.44
CA LEU A 29 55.91 27.94 30.66
C LEU A 29 54.99 27.99 29.44
N GLY A 30 55.56 27.97 28.22
CA GLY A 30 54.80 27.92 26.99
C GLY A 30 53.93 26.65 26.85
N ILE A 31 54.51 25.50 27.21
CA ILE A 31 53.76 24.21 27.20
C ILE A 31 52.62 24.27 28.22
N ILE A 32 52.87 24.76 29.42
CA ILE A 32 51.83 24.91 30.46
C ILE A 32 50.74 25.86 30.00
N ALA A 33 51.07 27.00 29.41
CA ALA A 33 50.13 27.97 28.90
C ALA A 33 49.28 27.38 27.76
N LEU A 34 49.89 26.67 26.83
CA LEU A 34 49.20 25.96 25.74
C LEU A 34 48.26 24.88 26.28
N SER A 35 48.67 24.10 27.26
CA SER A 35 47.82 23.08 27.89
C SER A 35 46.59 23.66 28.58
N ILE A 36 46.77 24.75 29.34
CA ILE A 36 45.69 25.47 30.01
C ILE A 36 44.78 26.09 28.97
N GLY A 37 45.35 26.71 27.91
CA GLY A 37 44.59 27.27 26.82
C GLY A 37 43.76 26.25 26.03
N ALA A 38 44.30 25.05 25.80
CA ALA A 38 43.60 23.97 25.15
C ALA A 38 42.42 23.44 26.00
N LEU A 39 42.60 23.31 27.32
CA LEU A 39 41.52 22.93 28.24
C LEU A 39 40.43 24.01 28.31
N TYR A 40 40.82 25.28 28.34
CA TYR A 40 39.89 26.37 28.28
C TYR A 40 39.08 26.36 26.94
N ALA A 41 39.77 26.18 25.83
CA ALA A 41 39.13 26.07 24.51
C ALA A 41 38.13 24.88 24.44
N LEU A 42 38.46 23.76 25.05
CA LEU A 42 37.55 22.62 25.18
C LEU A 42 36.29 23.01 25.96
N GLY A 43 36.46 23.66 27.14
CA GLY A 43 35.31 24.15 27.93
C GLY A 43 34.40 25.10 27.18
N VAL A 44 34.99 26.08 26.46
CA VAL A 44 34.26 27.01 25.59
C VAL A 44 33.52 26.29 24.50
N SER A 45 34.14 25.32 23.81
CA SER A 45 33.52 24.56 22.73
C SER A 45 32.38 23.69 23.24
N ILE A 46 32.53 23.02 24.40
CA ILE A 46 31.44 22.25 25.02
C ILE A 46 30.26 23.16 25.36
N SER A 47 30.52 24.31 25.99
CA SER A 47 29.47 25.25 26.38
C SER A 47 28.73 25.82 25.17
N SER A 48 29.48 26.26 24.15
CA SER A 48 28.92 26.80 22.92
C SER A 48 28.07 25.76 22.18
N PHE A 49 28.58 24.52 22.05
CA PHE A 49 27.87 23.45 21.36
C PHE A 49 26.63 23.01 22.14
N ALA A 50 26.72 22.84 23.46
CA ALA A 50 25.59 22.48 24.32
C ALA A 50 24.47 23.52 24.31
N SER A 51 24.83 24.80 24.33
CA SER A 51 23.87 25.90 24.24
C SER A 51 23.15 25.94 22.91
N SER A 52 23.87 25.75 21.79
CA SER A 52 23.28 25.69 20.45
C SER A 52 22.40 24.47 20.29
N LEU A 53 22.82 23.31 20.79
CA LEU A 53 22.05 22.08 20.74
C LEU A 53 20.73 22.20 21.52
N LYS A 54 20.77 22.76 22.74
CA LYS A 54 19.57 23.01 23.55
C LYS A 54 18.61 23.97 22.88
N LEU A 55 19.11 25.02 22.23
CA LEU A 55 18.28 25.99 21.52
C LEU A 55 17.53 25.38 20.33
N HIS A 56 18.11 24.39 19.64
CA HIS A 56 17.57 23.84 18.40
C HIS A 56 16.90 22.48 18.53
N ILE A 57 16.97 21.79 19.66
CA ILE A 57 16.20 20.54 19.88
C ILE A 57 14.72 20.84 20.14
N ASP A 58 14.39 21.85 20.93
CA ASP A 58 13.03 22.14 21.36
C ASP A 58 12.14 22.87 20.33
N PRO A 59 12.61 23.79 19.46
CA PRO A 59 11.71 24.55 18.59
C PRO A 59 11.60 24.03 17.15
N TYR A 60 11.55 22.71 16.95
CA TYR A 60 11.24 22.15 15.63
C TYR A 60 9.90 22.67 15.09
N THR A 61 8.91 22.82 15.95
CA THR A 61 7.62 23.43 15.61
C THR A 61 7.77 24.86 15.13
N THR A 62 8.56 25.68 15.82
CA THR A 62 8.81 27.08 15.44
C THR A 62 9.49 27.21 14.08
N TYR A 63 10.44 26.30 13.76
CA TYR A 63 11.07 26.28 12.45
C TYR A 63 10.06 25.94 11.33
N VAL A 64 9.19 24.96 11.57
CA VAL A 64 8.14 24.55 10.61
C VAL A 64 7.13 25.67 10.40
N ASP A 65 6.71 26.35 11.46
CA ASP A 65 5.73 27.44 11.40
C ASP A 65 6.27 28.68 10.65
N ASN A 66 7.56 28.95 10.75
CA ASN A 66 8.22 30.04 10.02
C ASN A 66 8.58 29.69 8.56
N ASN A 67 8.42 28.42 8.14
CA ASN A 67 8.73 27.95 6.80
C ASN A 67 7.52 27.21 6.20
N PRO A 68 6.58 27.91 5.55
CA PRO A 68 5.35 27.31 5.02
C PRO A 68 5.60 26.18 3.99
N LYS A 69 6.73 26.21 3.26
CA LYS A 69 7.13 25.12 2.37
C LYS A 69 7.53 23.85 3.14
N ALA A 70 8.03 24.00 4.36
CA ALA A 70 8.36 22.88 5.25
C ALA A 70 7.13 22.29 5.93
N ALA A 71 6.05 23.07 6.04
CA ALA A 71 4.79 22.67 6.64
C ALA A 71 3.82 22.02 5.64
N GLN A 72 4.19 21.86 4.36
CA GLN A 72 3.32 21.27 3.34
C GLN A 72 2.95 19.82 3.69
N GLY A 73 1.68 19.63 4.03
CA GLY A 73 1.06 18.33 4.25
C GLY A 73 1.65 17.56 5.45
N THR A 74 1.84 16.28 5.24
CA THR A 74 2.25 15.28 6.23
C THR A 74 3.75 15.29 6.59
N LYS A 75 4.53 16.24 6.08
CA LYS A 75 6.00 16.25 6.13
C LYS A 75 6.58 16.79 7.44
N ARG A 76 5.92 16.55 8.57
CA ARG A 76 6.36 16.98 9.90
C ARG A 76 7.13 15.87 10.62
N SER A 77 8.31 15.51 10.13
CA SER A 77 9.18 14.58 10.85
C SER A 77 10.55 15.20 11.11
N TYR A 78 11.02 15.16 12.36
CA TYR A 78 12.33 15.69 12.73
C TYR A 78 13.48 15.01 11.97
N PHE A 79 13.43 13.68 11.82
CA PHE A 79 14.50 12.92 11.18
C PHE A 79 14.46 12.99 9.65
N PHE A 80 13.35 13.42 9.07
CA PHE A 80 13.11 13.34 7.62
C PHE A 80 12.48 14.64 7.13
N GLY A 81 13.15 15.35 6.26
CA GLY A 81 12.66 16.60 5.69
C GLY A 81 13.30 17.85 6.32
N PRO A 82 12.52 18.88 6.70
CA PRO A 82 13.06 20.19 7.10
C PRO A 82 13.95 20.18 8.34
N GLY A 83 13.82 19.17 9.21
CA GLY A 83 14.59 19.07 10.45
C GLY A 83 16.12 19.06 10.26
N TYR A 84 16.62 18.59 9.12
CA TYR A 84 18.07 18.61 8.83
C TYR A 84 18.65 20.01 8.71
N HIS A 85 17.84 20.97 8.32
CA HIS A 85 18.28 22.36 8.24
C HIS A 85 18.66 22.90 9.62
N GLN A 86 18.00 22.43 10.68
CA GLN A 86 18.33 22.81 12.07
C GLN A 86 19.71 22.31 12.50
N ILE A 87 20.16 21.16 12.02
CA ILE A 87 21.48 20.63 12.31
C ILE A 87 22.55 21.58 11.77
N ALA A 88 22.39 22.03 10.52
CA ALA A 88 23.30 23.00 9.93
C ALA A 88 23.30 24.34 10.69
N ILE A 89 22.14 24.80 11.16
CA ILE A 89 22.03 26.00 12.00
C ILE A 89 22.72 25.75 13.34
N THR A 90 22.51 24.62 14.00
CA THR A 90 23.17 24.29 15.27
C THR A 90 24.70 24.36 15.17
N VAL A 91 25.26 23.80 14.10
CA VAL A 91 26.71 23.86 13.85
C VAL A 91 27.17 25.30 13.62
N LYS A 92 26.46 26.08 12.82
CA LYS A 92 26.78 27.49 12.56
C LYS A 92 26.73 28.31 13.84
N ASP A 93 25.73 28.13 14.67
CA ASP A 93 25.55 28.88 15.91
C ASP A 93 26.60 28.47 16.94
N ALA A 94 27.07 27.20 16.96
CA ALA A 94 28.18 26.80 17.81
C ALA A 94 29.47 27.56 17.50
N PHE A 95 29.78 27.79 16.21
CA PHE A 95 30.90 28.64 15.81
C PHE A 95 30.69 30.13 16.17
N SER A 96 29.47 30.63 15.99
CA SER A 96 29.13 32.02 16.34
C SER A 96 29.27 32.25 17.85
N ASN A 97 28.77 31.36 18.69
CA ASN A 97 28.89 31.44 20.15
C ASN A 97 30.36 31.37 20.60
N GLN A 98 31.20 30.57 19.93
CA GLN A 98 32.63 30.53 20.20
C GLN A 98 33.30 31.89 19.94
N ALA A 99 32.92 32.57 18.86
CA ALA A 99 33.44 33.91 18.57
C ALA A 99 33.00 34.93 19.63
N GLU A 100 31.78 34.83 20.15
CA GLU A 100 31.26 35.71 21.22
C GLU A 100 32.05 35.53 22.53
N TYR A 101 32.48 34.31 22.87
CA TYR A 101 33.36 34.07 24.02
C TYR A 101 34.71 34.78 23.86
N ILE A 102 35.29 34.81 22.68
CA ILE A 102 36.53 35.51 22.40
C ILE A 102 36.34 37.05 22.63
N ASP A 103 35.23 37.60 22.16
CA ASP A 103 34.91 39.02 22.36
C ASP A 103 34.66 39.35 23.85
N THR A 104 34.08 38.43 24.60
CA THR A 104 33.92 38.59 26.06
C THR A 104 35.27 38.65 26.75
N VAL A 105 36.21 37.76 26.44
CA VAL A 105 37.58 37.75 26.95
C VAL A 105 38.32 39.03 26.54
N LYS A 106 38.14 39.53 25.33
CA LYS A 106 38.69 40.77 24.83
C LYS A 106 38.18 41.98 25.61
N THR A 107 36.91 41.99 25.96
CA THR A 107 36.31 43.08 26.75
C THR A 107 36.88 43.08 28.17
N TRP A 108 37.01 41.91 28.81
CA TRP A 108 37.65 41.77 30.11
C TRP A 108 39.11 42.21 30.07
N TRP A 109 39.89 41.79 29.06
CA TRP A 109 41.29 42.17 28.88
C TRP A 109 41.47 43.69 28.76
N LYS A 110 40.65 44.37 27.94
CA LYS A 110 40.70 45.85 27.84
C LYS A 110 40.42 46.52 29.16
N GLY A 111 39.44 46.05 29.94
CA GLY A 111 39.11 46.57 31.26
C GLY A 111 40.22 46.37 32.29
N PHE A 112 40.90 45.22 32.24
CA PHE A 112 42.02 44.91 33.13
C PHE A 112 43.24 45.77 32.77
N ARG A 113 43.63 45.84 31.53
CA ARG A 113 44.74 46.65 31.02
C ARG A 113 44.65 48.13 31.41
N ALA A 114 43.47 48.68 31.43
CA ALA A 114 43.21 50.07 31.80
C ALA A 114 43.52 50.40 33.32
N LYS A 115 43.54 49.36 34.16
CA LYS A 115 43.69 49.49 35.62
C LYS A 115 45.10 49.22 36.13
N HIS A 116 45.97 48.64 35.31
CA HIS A 116 47.29 48.13 35.77
C HIS A 116 48.45 48.75 34.97
N GLY A 117 49.66 48.79 35.60
CA GLY A 117 50.87 49.34 35.00
C GLY A 117 51.43 48.43 33.85
N TRP A 118 52.39 49.06 33.11
CA TRP A 118 52.92 48.44 31.89
C TRP A 118 53.56 47.08 32.07
N VAL A 119 54.25 46.83 33.20
CA VAL A 119 54.93 45.52 33.50
C VAL A 119 53.94 44.39 33.66
N ILE A 120 52.81 44.63 34.35
CA ILE A 120 51.75 43.65 34.55
C ILE A 120 51.01 43.42 33.22
N ASN A 121 50.79 44.47 32.44
CA ASN A 121 50.12 44.43 31.18
C ASN A 121 50.83 43.53 30.13
N ILE A 122 52.17 43.50 30.14
CA ILE A 122 52.93 42.61 29.22
C ILE A 122 52.57 41.14 29.46
N TRP A 123 52.52 40.68 30.73
CA TRP A 123 52.17 39.30 31.06
C TRP A 123 50.72 38.97 30.70
N VAL A 124 49.82 39.89 31.00
CA VAL A 124 48.38 39.75 30.67
C VAL A 124 48.15 39.74 29.15
N ASP A 125 48.91 40.54 28.39
CA ASP A 125 48.85 40.51 26.92
C ASP A 125 49.30 39.16 26.36
N ILE A 126 50.39 38.57 26.90
CA ILE A 126 50.86 37.22 26.49
C ILE A 126 49.78 36.20 26.74
N PHE A 127 49.21 36.17 27.95
CA PHE A 127 48.14 35.22 28.27
C PHE A 127 46.89 35.42 27.45
N TYR A 128 46.48 36.68 27.19
CA TYR A 128 45.34 37.02 26.34
C TYR A 128 45.54 36.50 24.93
N TYR A 129 46.67 36.79 24.30
CA TYR A 129 46.93 36.35 22.91
C TYR A 129 47.04 34.82 22.84
N ALA A 130 47.70 34.18 23.83
CA ALA A 130 47.76 32.75 23.89
C ALA A 130 46.37 32.11 24.06
N ALA A 131 45.52 32.67 24.92
CA ALA A 131 44.14 32.19 25.09
C ALA A 131 43.31 32.38 23.80
N CYS A 132 43.43 33.53 23.11
CA CYS A 132 42.73 33.74 21.84
C CYS A 132 43.18 32.76 20.76
N VAL A 133 44.51 32.56 20.59
CA VAL A 133 45.03 31.62 19.59
C VAL A 133 44.59 30.18 19.93
N CYS A 134 44.73 29.77 21.22
CA CYS A 134 44.27 28.43 21.63
C CYS A 134 42.78 28.25 21.43
N THR A 135 41.93 29.21 21.77
CA THR A 135 40.50 29.10 21.56
C THR A 135 40.17 29.08 20.07
N TYR A 136 40.87 29.82 19.24
CA TYR A 136 40.65 29.81 17.79
C TYR A 136 41.05 28.47 17.16
N VAL A 137 42.24 27.95 17.47
CA VAL A 137 42.78 26.73 16.88
C VAL A 137 42.15 25.52 17.49
N PHE A 138 42.31 25.33 18.81
CA PHE A 138 41.78 24.12 19.50
C PHE A 138 40.24 24.15 19.59
N GLY A 139 39.64 25.33 19.80
CA GLY A 139 38.20 25.49 19.81
C GLY A 139 37.57 25.10 18.49
N THR A 140 38.15 25.50 17.36
CA THR A 140 37.69 25.08 16.04
C THR A 140 37.79 23.56 15.85
N ILE A 141 38.94 22.98 16.26
CA ILE A 141 39.13 21.53 16.20
C ILE A 141 38.06 20.79 17.03
N TRP A 142 37.83 21.22 18.27
CA TRP A 142 36.82 20.62 19.16
C TRP A 142 35.40 20.78 18.61
N THR A 143 35.05 21.96 18.09
CA THR A 143 33.73 22.21 17.50
C THR A 143 33.51 21.34 16.27
N VAL A 144 34.53 21.14 15.43
CA VAL A 144 34.47 20.24 14.28
C VAL A 144 34.31 18.78 14.74
N LEU A 145 35.04 18.36 15.78
CA LEU A 145 34.93 17.00 16.34
C LEU A 145 33.51 16.75 16.90
N PHE A 146 32.97 17.68 17.69
CA PHE A 146 31.59 17.55 18.22
C PHE A 146 30.54 17.56 17.11
N SER A 147 30.71 18.39 16.11
CA SER A 147 29.84 18.44 14.93
C SER A 147 29.90 17.14 14.14
N SER A 148 31.09 16.57 13.97
CA SER A 148 31.31 15.27 13.31
C SER A 148 30.69 14.12 14.11
N LEU A 149 30.84 14.13 15.43
CA LEU A 149 30.22 13.13 16.31
C LEU A 149 28.68 13.23 16.23
N LEU A 150 28.12 14.43 16.29
CA LEU A 150 26.69 14.65 16.12
C LEU A 150 26.21 14.14 14.76
N PHE A 151 26.96 14.44 13.70
CA PHE A 151 26.63 13.94 12.35
C PHE A 151 26.65 12.40 12.31
N VAL A 152 27.66 11.74 12.90
CA VAL A 152 27.73 10.26 12.93
C VAL A 152 26.56 9.66 13.70
N VAL A 153 26.21 10.21 14.87
CA VAL A 153 25.07 9.75 15.68
C VAL A 153 23.76 9.87 14.89
N ILE A 154 23.52 11.03 14.29
CA ILE A 154 22.30 11.26 13.51
C ILE A 154 22.28 10.39 12.26
N PHE A 155 23.40 10.29 11.53
CA PHE A 155 23.51 9.44 10.34
C PHE A 155 23.26 7.97 10.66
N THR A 156 23.85 7.46 11.75
CA THR A 156 23.61 6.07 12.20
C THR A 156 22.14 5.84 12.58
N GLY A 157 21.56 6.78 13.33
CA GLY A 157 20.13 6.75 13.63
C GLY A 157 19.27 6.74 12.39
N MET A 158 19.59 7.60 11.41
CA MET A 158 18.91 7.61 10.11
C MET A 158 19.02 6.28 9.38
N CYS A 159 20.22 5.73 9.25
CA CYS A 159 20.41 4.42 8.61
C CYS A 159 19.54 3.35 9.28
N GLY A 160 19.51 3.32 10.61
CA GLY A 160 18.63 2.42 11.36
C GLY A 160 17.15 2.60 11.04
N PHE A 161 16.66 3.85 11.00
CA PHE A 161 15.28 4.14 10.61
C PHE A 161 14.99 3.79 9.14
N TYR A 162 15.93 4.05 8.23
CA TYR A 162 15.77 3.67 6.82
C TYR A 162 15.66 2.15 6.65
N VAL A 163 16.50 1.38 7.32
CA VAL A 163 16.42 -0.09 7.33
C VAL A 163 15.06 -0.52 7.90
N PHE A 164 14.67 0.02 9.05
CA PHE A 164 13.42 -0.37 9.72
C PHE A 164 12.17 -0.09 8.88
N PHE A 165 12.01 1.13 8.34
CA PHE A 165 10.83 1.40 7.51
C PHE A 165 10.87 0.68 6.17
N THR A 166 12.07 0.40 5.62
CA THR A 166 12.18 -0.39 4.39
C THR A 166 11.72 -1.83 4.62
N LEU A 167 12.09 -2.43 5.74
CA LEU A 167 11.62 -3.77 6.12
C LEU A 167 10.10 -3.80 6.31
N LEU A 168 9.53 -2.80 6.98
CA LEU A 168 8.07 -2.69 7.15
C LEU A 168 7.37 -2.44 5.82
N TRP A 169 7.90 -1.58 4.97
CA TRP A 169 7.38 -1.34 3.63
C TRP A 169 7.43 -2.61 2.77
N LEU A 170 8.54 -3.34 2.83
CA LEU A 170 8.69 -4.61 2.13
C LEU A 170 7.70 -5.65 2.64
N GLY A 171 7.54 -5.76 3.97
CA GLY A 171 6.54 -6.63 4.58
C GLY A 171 5.12 -6.29 4.16
N ASP A 172 4.73 -5.00 4.18
CA ASP A 172 3.43 -4.53 3.68
C ASP A 172 3.23 -4.90 2.19
N ARG A 173 4.27 -4.71 1.34
CA ARG A 173 4.22 -5.06 -0.08
C ARG A 173 4.13 -6.56 -0.35
N ILE A 174 4.89 -7.36 0.38
CA ILE A 174 4.83 -8.83 0.28
C ILE A 174 3.43 -9.30 0.68
N THR A 175 2.87 -8.78 1.76
CA THR A 175 1.52 -9.13 2.20
C THR A 175 0.48 -8.78 1.15
N LEU A 176 0.54 -7.57 0.56
CA LEU A 176 -0.34 -7.17 -0.54
C LEU A 176 -0.23 -8.13 -1.74
N MET A 177 0.98 -8.52 -2.08
CA MET A 177 1.25 -9.40 -3.23
C MET A 177 0.78 -10.83 -2.96
N VAL A 178 1.14 -11.42 -1.83
CA VAL A 178 0.80 -12.82 -1.47
C VAL A 178 -0.72 -13.01 -1.38
N HIS A 179 -1.43 -12.03 -0.82
CA HIS A 179 -2.89 -12.10 -0.67
C HIS A 179 -3.64 -11.51 -1.87
N SER A 180 -2.93 -11.11 -2.94
CA SER A 180 -3.53 -10.46 -4.13
C SER A 180 -4.44 -9.27 -3.77
N ILE A 181 -4.04 -8.51 -2.72
CA ILE A 181 -4.81 -7.37 -2.22
C ILE A 181 -4.60 -6.17 -3.14
N GLN A 182 -5.68 -5.68 -3.72
CA GLN A 182 -5.69 -4.55 -4.63
C GLN A 182 -7.02 -3.82 -4.55
N SER A 183 -7.05 -2.57 -5.00
CA SER A 183 -8.28 -1.78 -5.05
C SER A 183 -8.68 -1.56 -6.50
N ARG A 184 -9.90 -1.93 -6.85
CA ARG A 184 -10.47 -1.71 -8.17
C ARG A 184 -11.45 -0.54 -8.12
N CYS A 185 -11.32 0.37 -9.07
CA CYS A 185 -12.24 1.50 -9.18
C CYS A 185 -13.53 1.10 -9.92
N PRO A 186 -14.71 1.36 -9.36
CA PRO A 186 -15.99 1.07 -10.01
C PRO A 186 -16.22 1.93 -11.25
N ASN A 187 -15.72 3.17 -11.27
CA ASN A 187 -15.91 4.11 -12.36
C ASN A 187 -14.93 3.87 -13.52
N CYS A 188 -13.62 4.06 -13.29
CA CYS A 188 -12.63 3.94 -14.38
C CYS A 188 -12.14 2.49 -14.60
N LYS A 189 -12.60 1.52 -13.80
CA LYS A 189 -12.29 0.08 -13.86
C LYS A 189 -10.80 -0.26 -13.70
N ARG A 190 -9.94 0.75 -13.43
CA ARG A 190 -8.50 0.56 -13.21
C ARG A 190 -8.21 0.02 -11.82
N ILE A 191 -7.13 -0.74 -11.72
CA ILE A 191 -6.65 -1.33 -10.48
C ILE A 191 -5.50 -0.50 -9.93
N SER A 192 -5.51 -0.29 -8.62
CA SER A 192 -4.45 0.38 -7.88
C SER A 192 -3.99 -0.48 -6.71
N VAL A 193 -2.67 -0.63 -6.58
CA VAL A 193 -2.07 -1.32 -5.43
C VAL A 193 -2.08 -0.43 -4.18
N VAL A 194 -1.96 0.88 -4.37
CA VAL A 194 -2.04 1.86 -3.28
C VAL A 194 -2.95 3.00 -3.71
N PRO A 195 -4.16 3.05 -3.19
CA PRO A 195 -5.08 4.14 -3.42
C PRO A 195 -4.62 5.44 -2.72
N VAL A 196 -5.33 6.52 -2.98
CA VAL A 196 -5.24 7.76 -2.22
C VAL A 196 -6.15 7.64 -1.00
N PHE A 197 -5.67 8.00 0.19
CA PHE A 197 -6.46 7.90 1.42
C PHE A 197 -6.89 9.28 1.91
N ASN A 198 -8.13 9.42 2.32
CA ASN A 198 -8.64 10.65 2.92
C ASN A 198 -8.38 10.67 4.43
N CYS A 199 -8.01 11.86 4.93
CA CYS A 199 -7.98 12.06 6.37
C CYS A 199 -9.41 12.12 6.93
N PRO A 200 -9.77 11.31 7.92
CA PRO A 200 -11.14 11.30 8.46
C PRO A 200 -11.55 12.61 9.16
N ASP A 201 -10.57 13.42 9.63
CA ASP A 201 -10.87 14.65 10.36
C ASP A 201 -10.99 15.87 9.44
N CYS A 202 -10.20 15.96 8.37
CA CYS A 202 -10.14 17.15 7.51
C CYS A 202 -10.37 16.87 6.02
N GLY A 203 -10.59 15.61 5.61
CA GLY A 203 -10.80 15.24 4.21
C GLY A 203 -9.57 15.39 3.30
N ALA A 204 -8.39 15.75 3.83
CA ALA A 204 -7.20 15.96 3.01
C ALA A 204 -6.71 14.65 2.38
N PRO A 205 -6.45 14.61 1.05
CA PRO A 205 -5.99 13.41 0.37
C PRO A 205 -4.51 13.15 0.61
N HIS A 206 -4.17 11.91 0.92
CA HIS A 206 -2.82 11.42 1.16
C HIS A 206 -2.41 10.40 0.10
N GLN A 207 -1.54 10.81 -0.82
CA GLN A 207 -0.92 9.90 -1.78
C GLN A 207 0.23 9.14 -1.12
N ASN A 208 0.39 7.86 -1.45
CA ASN A 208 1.49 7.02 -0.96
C ASN A 208 1.56 6.92 0.57
N LEU A 209 0.42 6.66 1.23
CA LEU A 209 0.37 6.42 2.67
C LEU A 209 1.01 5.05 3.00
N THR A 210 2.33 5.02 3.01
CA THR A 210 3.15 3.82 3.23
C THR A 210 4.26 4.13 4.22
N PRO A 211 4.87 3.12 4.90
CA PRO A 211 6.04 3.33 5.73
C PRO A 211 7.15 4.05 4.96
N GLY A 212 7.68 5.11 5.54
CA GLY A 212 8.68 5.91 4.86
C GLY A 212 9.22 7.06 5.70
N PRO A 213 9.94 8.02 5.04
CA PRO A 213 10.61 9.11 5.71
C PRO A 213 9.71 10.05 6.52
N TYR A 214 8.43 10.08 6.23
CA TYR A 214 7.46 10.97 6.89
C TYR A 214 6.71 10.32 8.04
N GLY A 215 6.97 9.06 8.28
CA GLY A 215 6.42 8.29 9.36
C GLY A 215 6.53 6.79 9.09
N VAL A 216 6.97 6.05 10.10
CA VAL A 216 7.21 4.61 9.97
C VAL A 216 5.90 3.84 10.10
N LEU A 217 5.25 3.93 11.26
CA LEU A 217 3.96 3.28 11.54
C LEU A 217 2.77 4.22 11.29
N THR A 218 2.98 5.52 11.48
CA THR A 218 1.95 6.54 11.28
C THR A 218 2.52 7.79 10.64
N GLN A 219 1.78 8.40 9.74
CA GLN A 219 2.05 9.74 9.21
C GLN A 219 1.11 10.76 9.84
N LYS A 220 1.62 11.98 10.08
CA LYS A 220 0.78 13.08 10.59
C LYS A 220 0.19 13.86 9.43
N CYS A 221 -1.12 14.03 9.43
CA CYS A 221 -1.82 14.96 8.57
C CYS A 221 -1.53 16.41 8.97
N ALA A 222 -1.79 17.37 8.09
CA ALA A 222 -1.68 18.80 8.39
C ALA A 222 -2.58 19.23 9.56
N CYS A 223 -3.75 18.58 9.75
CA CYS A 223 -4.63 18.81 10.89
C CYS A 223 -4.11 18.22 12.22
N GLY A 224 -2.99 17.47 12.20
CA GLY A 224 -2.40 16.83 13.38
C GLY A 224 -2.81 15.35 13.58
N ARG A 225 -3.82 14.85 12.85
CA ARG A 225 -4.26 13.45 12.92
C ARG A 225 -3.14 12.50 12.52
N LYS A 226 -2.96 11.42 13.30
CA LYS A 226 -2.06 10.32 12.96
C LYS A 226 -2.79 9.32 12.07
N LEU A 227 -2.27 9.09 10.88
CA LEU A 227 -2.81 8.15 9.89
C LEU A 227 -1.93 6.90 9.84
N PRO A 228 -2.49 5.69 9.88
CA PRO A 228 -1.75 4.43 9.79
C PRO A 228 -1.13 4.27 8.40
N THR A 229 0.10 3.73 8.33
CA THR A 229 0.86 3.58 7.07
C THR A 229 0.86 2.17 6.51
N THR A 230 0.42 1.17 7.28
CA THR A 230 0.39 -0.24 6.87
C THR A 230 -1.01 -0.83 7.05
N ILE A 231 -1.30 -1.93 6.34
CA ILE A 231 -2.52 -2.72 6.53
C ILE A 231 -2.64 -3.19 7.98
N PHE A 232 -1.53 -3.68 8.55
CA PHE A 232 -1.49 -4.20 9.93
C PHE A 232 -1.86 -3.14 10.98
N ASN A 233 -1.61 -1.87 10.69
CA ASN A 233 -1.93 -0.75 11.57
C ASN A 233 -3.29 -0.09 11.29
N GLY A 234 -4.11 -0.71 10.42
CA GLY A 234 -5.48 -0.28 10.15
C GLY A 234 -5.62 0.76 9.03
N ARG A 235 -4.69 0.80 8.06
CA ARG A 235 -4.81 1.66 6.87
C ARG A 235 -6.08 1.35 6.07
N SER A 236 -6.50 0.09 6.03
CA SER A 236 -7.73 -0.35 5.37
C SER A 236 -9.03 0.24 5.95
N LYS A 237 -8.97 0.86 7.14
CA LYS A 237 -10.13 1.54 7.74
C LYS A 237 -10.31 2.97 7.26
N LEU A 238 -9.35 3.51 6.51
CA LEU A 238 -9.44 4.85 5.94
C LEU A 238 -10.25 4.83 4.65
N GLU A 239 -11.02 5.88 4.43
CA GLU A 239 -11.66 6.12 3.15
C GLU A 239 -10.60 6.25 2.05
N ALA A 240 -10.79 5.51 0.96
CA ALA A 240 -9.85 5.48 -0.14
C ALA A 240 -10.46 6.05 -1.42
N LEU A 241 -9.64 6.73 -2.19
CA LEU A 241 -9.99 7.28 -3.50
C LEU A 241 -9.14 6.63 -4.59
N CYS A 242 -9.73 6.51 -5.76
CA CYS A 242 -9.01 6.08 -6.96
C CYS A 242 -7.93 7.11 -7.33
N PRO A 243 -6.66 6.71 -7.52
CA PRO A 243 -5.60 7.66 -7.89
C PRO A 243 -5.77 8.23 -9.31
N PHE A 244 -6.62 7.63 -10.15
CA PHE A 244 -6.81 8.03 -11.54
C PHE A 244 -8.01 8.95 -11.76
N CYS A 245 -9.16 8.65 -11.17
CA CYS A 245 -10.39 9.43 -11.34
C CYS A 245 -10.97 10.01 -10.05
N GLN A 246 -10.31 9.77 -8.91
CA GLN A 246 -10.67 10.27 -7.58
C GLN A 246 -12.06 9.84 -7.07
N THR A 247 -12.69 8.86 -7.71
CA THR A 247 -13.92 8.25 -7.21
C THR A 247 -13.65 7.49 -5.92
N SER A 248 -14.55 7.56 -4.96
CA SER A 248 -14.47 6.79 -3.71
C SER A 248 -14.42 5.29 -4.01
N LEU A 249 -13.51 4.61 -3.32
CA LEU A 249 -13.36 3.17 -3.39
C LEU A 249 -14.04 2.58 -2.15
N ALA A 250 -14.84 1.55 -2.38
CA ALA A 250 -15.54 0.90 -1.28
C ALA A 250 -14.62 0.37 -0.19
N VAL A 251 -13.52 -0.23 -0.62
CA VAL A 251 -12.50 -0.77 0.28
C VAL A 251 -11.13 -0.57 -0.34
N SER A 252 -10.21 -0.13 0.48
CA SER A 252 -8.85 0.19 0.03
C SER A 252 -7.96 -1.03 -0.19
N ASP A 253 -8.15 -2.08 0.58
CA ASP A 253 -7.23 -3.22 0.65
C ASP A 253 -8.05 -4.52 0.70
N ALA A 254 -8.63 -4.95 -0.44
CA ALA A 254 -9.42 -6.16 -0.55
C ALA A 254 -8.75 -7.20 -1.46
N LYS A 255 -8.87 -8.48 -1.11
CA LYS A 255 -8.53 -9.57 -2.02
C LYS A 255 -9.53 -9.57 -3.18
N GLN A 256 -9.04 -9.49 -4.42
CA GLN A 256 -9.89 -9.48 -5.60
C GLN A 256 -10.25 -10.89 -6.01
N PHE A 257 -11.53 -11.12 -6.30
CA PHE A 257 -12.05 -12.36 -6.83
C PHE A 257 -13.01 -12.04 -7.99
N GLY A 258 -12.59 -12.37 -9.21
CA GLY A 258 -13.36 -12.05 -10.42
C GLY A 258 -13.97 -13.30 -11.03
N ILE A 259 -15.23 -13.21 -11.44
CA ILE A 259 -15.95 -14.23 -12.20
C ILE A 259 -16.40 -13.63 -13.53
N GLN A 260 -16.13 -14.30 -14.62
CA GLN A 260 -16.64 -13.92 -15.94
C GLN A 260 -17.94 -14.66 -16.22
N LEU A 261 -18.97 -13.95 -16.63
CA LEU A 261 -20.23 -14.51 -17.09
C LEU A 261 -20.27 -14.48 -18.61
N VAL A 262 -20.37 -15.64 -19.22
CA VAL A 262 -20.29 -15.85 -20.68
C VAL A 262 -21.54 -16.56 -21.18
N GLY A 263 -22.05 -16.18 -22.32
CA GLY A 263 -23.21 -16.85 -22.94
C GLY A 263 -23.79 -16.01 -24.08
N GLY A 264 -24.58 -16.64 -24.92
CA GLY A 264 -25.21 -16.03 -26.06
C GLY A 264 -26.16 -14.86 -25.72
N VAL A 265 -26.58 -14.14 -26.74
CA VAL A 265 -27.62 -13.13 -26.60
C VAL A 265 -28.91 -13.82 -26.13
N SER A 266 -29.61 -13.19 -25.18
CA SER A 266 -30.87 -13.71 -24.60
C SER A 266 -30.73 -15.08 -23.88
N ALA A 267 -29.50 -15.53 -23.57
CA ALA A 267 -29.29 -16.76 -22.81
C ALA A 267 -29.72 -16.69 -21.33
N GLY A 268 -30.21 -15.54 -20.86
CA GLY A 268 -30.67 -15.36 -19.49
C GLY A 268 -29.59 -14.93 -18.49
N LYS A 269 -28.45 -14.39 -18.96
CA LYS A 269 -27.35 -13.92 -18.10
C LYS A 269 -27.78 -12.89 -17.06
N THR A 270 -28.42 -11.81 -17.49
CA THR A 270 -28.84 -10.73 -16.59
C THR A 270 -29.94 -11.17 -15.63
N THR A 271 -30.86 -12.03 -16.11
CA THR A 271 -31.90 -12.66 -15.26
C THR A 271 -31.28 -13.57 -14.19
N PHE A 272 -30.25 -14.33 -14.58
CA PHE A 272 -29.47 -15.13 -13.63
C PHE A 272 -28.80 -14.24 -12.57
N LEU A 273 -28.19 -13.12 -12.99
CA LEU A 273 -27.56 -12.17 -12.05
C LEU A 273 -28.57 -11.56 -11.08
N ALA A 274 -29.74 -11.15 -11.57
CA ALA A 274 -30.77 -10.58 -10.70
C ALA A 274 -31.17 -11.58 -9.60
N SER A 275 -31.46 -12.82 -9.99
CA SER A 275 -31.83 -13.89 -9.03
C SER A 275 -30.69 -14.31 -8.11
N TYR A 276 -29.47 -14.42 -8.65
CA TYR A 276 -28.29 -14.74 -7.86
C TYR A 276 -28.02 -13.68 -6.80
N TRP A 277 -27.94 -12.40 -7.18
CA TRP A 277 -27.63 -11.32 -6.28
C TRP A 277 -28.68 -11.12 -5.21
N HIS A 278 -29.98 -11.22 -5.58
CA HIS A 278 -31.06 -11.15 -4.59
C HIS A 278 -30.88 -12.19 -3.50
N HIS A 279 -30.75 -13.46 -3.86
CA HIS A 279 -30.63 -14.56 -2.90
C HIS A 279 -29.29 -14.52 -2.13
N TYR A 280 -28.23 -14.15 -2.79
CA TYR A 280 -26.93 -14.04 -2.16
C TYR A 280 -26.88 -12.92 -1.12
N ILE A 281 -27.43 -11.73 -1.43
CA ILE A 281 -27.53 -10.61 -0.50
C ILE A 281 -28.45 -10.98 0.67
N GLU A 282 -29.53 -11.70 0.44
CA GLU A 282 -30.40 -12.20 1.50
C GLU A 282 -29.65 -13.15 2.45
N GLN A 283 -28.86 -14.06 1.92
CA GLN A 283 -28.00 -14.92 2.74
C GLN A 283 -26.97 -14.10 3.56
N LEU A 284 -26.33 -13.09 2.95
CA LEU A 284 -25.38 -12.23 3.65
C LEU A 284 -26.02 -11.42 4.79
N ARG A 285 -27.25 -10.94 4.61
CA ARG A 285 -28.02 -10.22 5.66
C ARG A 285 -28.31 -11.10 6.87
N ASN A 286 -28.37 -12.41 6.70
CA ASN A 286 -28.58 -13.38 7.77
C ASN A 286 -27.32 -13.67 8.60
N ASP A 287 -26.12 -13.35 8.10
CA ASP A 287 -24.85 -13.50 8.83
C ASP A 287 -24.50 -12.17 9.56
N ARG A 288 -24.76 -12.15 10.87
CA ARG A 288 -24.52 -10.96 11.73
C ARG A 288 -23.04 -10.57 11.88
N GLN A 289 -22.11 -11.44 11.53
CA GLN A 289 -20.66 -11.20 11.65
C GLN A 289 -20.04 -10.66 10.36
N LEU A 290 -20.84 -10.53 9.32
CA LEU A 290 -20.37 -10.14 8.00
C LEU A 290 -20.93 -8.75 7.63
N GLU A 291 -20.04 -7.78 7.46
CA GLU A 291 -20.37 -6.50 6.83
C GLU A 291 -20.17 -6.66 5.31
N PHE A 292 -21.10 -6.17 4.51
CA PHE A 292 -20.97 -6.17 3.06
C PHE A 292 -21.38 -4.83 2.45
N THR A 293 -20.82 -4.55 1.26
CA THR A 293 -21.15 -3.34 0.49
C THR A 293 -21.19 -3.67 -0.99
N CYS A 294 -22.25 -3.23 -1.69
CA CYS A 294 -22.48 -3.48 -3.10
C CYS A 294 -22.02 -2.28 -3.96
N PHE A 295 -21.47 -2.56 -5.15
CA PHE A 295 -21.00 -1.53 -6.10
C PHE A 295 -21.20 -1.93 -7.55
N PRO A 296 -21.61 -1.01 -8.42
CA PRO A 296 -22.26 0.26 -8.10
C PRO A 296 -23.62 0.02 -7.47
N GLU A 297 -24.02 0.83 -6.51
CA GLU A 297 -25.29 0.66 -5.78
C GLU A 297 -26.49 0.72 -6.74
N GLU A 298 -26.47 1.67 -7.67
CA GLU A 298 -27.51 1.87 -8.69
C GLU A 298 -27.76 0.62 -9.56
N ALA A 299 -26.69 -0.11 -9.93
CA ALA A 299 -26.81 -1.34 -10.71
C ALA A 299 -27.44 -2.49 -9.91
N PHE A 300 -27.21 -2.56 -8.61
CA PHE A 300 -27.85 -3.55 -7.73
C PHE A 300 -29.32 -3.19 -7.48
N ASP A 301 -29.64 -1.92 -7.32
CA ASP A 301 -31.03 -1.45 -7.20
C ASP A 301 -31.84 -1.76 -8.47
N GLU A 302 -31.23 -1.64 -9.62
CA GLU A 302 -31.84 -1.99 -10.92
C GLU A 302 -32.10 -3.50 -11.01
N LEU A 303 -31.14 -4.36 -10.63
CA LEU A 303 -31.33 -5.82 -10.60
C LEU A 303 -32.43 -6.24 -9.62
N GLU A 304 -32.47 -5.62 -8.44
CA GLU A 304 -33.51 -5.88 -7.44
C GLU A 304 -34.88 -5.45 -7.93
N TYR A 305 -34.97 -4.31 -8.59
CA TYR A 305 -36.20 -3.85 -9.20
C TYR A 305 -36.72 -4.84 -10.26
N TRP A 306 -35.84 -5.38 -11.12
CA TRP A 306 -36.22 -6.39 -12.10
C TRP A 306 -36.69 -7.69 -11.45
N TYR A 307 -35.97 -8.14 -10.45
CA TYR A 307 -36.33 -9.34 -9.69
C TYR A 307 -37.71 -9.22 -9.05
N GLN A 308 -37.99 -8.12 -8.37
CA GLN A 308 -39.27 -7.89 -7.67
C GLN A 308 -40.46 -7.72 -8.61
N ASN A 309 -40.24 -7.17 -9.79
CA ASN A 309 -41.31 -6.91 -10.75
C ASN A 309 -41.48 -8.01 -11.80
N GLY A 310 -40.73 -9.09 -11.74
CA GLY A 310 -40.81 -10.18 -12.68
C GLY A 310 -40.40 -9.79 -14.13
N LEU A 311 -39.50 -8.79 -14.27
CA LEU A 311 -39.10 -8.26 -15.55
C LEU A 311 -37.90 -9.00 -16.12
N SER A 312 -37.96 -9.37 -17.40
CA SER A 312 -36.83 -9.89 -18.16
C SER A 312 -36.37 -8.83 -19.16
N LEU A 313 -35.27 -8.16 -18.86
CA LEU A 313 -34.70 -7.16 -19.76
C LEU A 313 -33.48 -7.70 -20.51
N ALA A 314 -33.37 -7.34 -21.79
CA ALA A 314 -32.15 -7.57 -22.55
C ALA A 314 -31.07 -6.59 -22.06
N THR A 315 -29.88 -7.10 -21.82
CA THR A 315 -28.70 -6.27 -21.49
C THR A 315 -28.47 -5.28 -22.61
N SER A 316 -28.39 -3.98 -22.32
CA SER A 316 -28.11 -2.98 -23.35
C SER A 316 -26.73 -3.25 -23.97
N GLU A 317 -26.63 -3.28 -25.27
CA GLU A 317 -25.45 -3.67 -26.05
C GLU A 317 -24.20 -2.82 -25.81
N THR A 318 -24.30 -1.75 -25.03
CA THR A 318 -23.28 -0.69 -25.03
C THR A 318 -22.33 -0.72 -23.81
N ASN A 319 -22.65 -1.41 -22.71
CA ASN A 319 -21.79 -1.36 -21.52
C ASN A 319 -21.68 -2.71 -20.79
N ALA A 320 -20.46 -3.26 -20.75
CA ALA A 320 -20.15 -4.34 -19.83
C ALA A 320 -20.40 -3.86 -18.39
N THR A 321 -21.39 -4.43 -17.72
CA THR A 321 -21.72 -4.08 -16.35
C THR A 321 -20.91 -4.92 -15.38
N MET A 322 -20.39 -4.27 -14.37
CA MET A 322 -19.60 -4.91 -13.32
C MET A 322 -20.38 -4.84 -12.02
N TYR A 323 -20.66 -5.99 -11.44
CA TYR A 323 -21.31 -6.11 -10.15
C TYR A 323 -20.31 -6.58 -9.12
N SER A 324 -20.05 -5.77 -8.11
CA SER A 324 -19.08 -6.10 -7.05
C SER A 324 -19.70 -6.07 -5.67
N ILE A 325 -19.44 -7.08 -4.88
CA ILE A 325 -19.71 -7.07 -3.42
C ILE A 325 -18.40 -7.20 -2.67
N VAL A 326 -18.24 -6.37 -1.67
CA VAL A 326 -17.14 -6.48 -0.71
C VAL A 326 -17.65 -7.13 0.56
N HIS A 327 -17.02 -8.22 0.95
CA HIS A 327 -17.24 -8.91 2.20
C HIS A 327 -16.17 -8.55 3.20
N LYS A 328 -16.58 -8.15 4.39
CA LYS A 328 -15.67 -7.81 5.47
C LYS A 328 -16.11 -8.50 6.75
N ARG A 329 -15.30 -9.43 7.21
CA ARG A 329 -15.46 -10.09 8.50
C ARG A 329 -14.43 -9.54 9.49
N ASP A 330 -14.81 -9.36 10.74
CA ASP A 330 -13.88 -8.84 11.76
C ASP A 330 -12.62 -9.69 11.85
N GLY A 331 -11.45 -9.00 11.78
CA GLY A 331 -10.13 -9.64 11.86
C GLY A 331 -9.64 -10.32 10.58
N SER A 332 -10.41 -10.31 9.48
CA SER A 332 -10.00 -10.87 8.19
C SER A 332 -9.71 -9.80 7.15
N VAL A 333 -8.95 -10.18 6.11
CA VAL A 333 -8.76 -9.34 4.92
C VAL A 333 -10.08 -9.30 4.15
N PRO A 334 -10.61 -8.11 3.80
CA PRO A 334 -11.80 -8.01 2.99
C PRO A 334 -11.66 -8.72 1.65
N ILE A 335 -12.74 -9.31 1.15
CA ILE A 335 -12.81 -9.96 -0.16
C ILE A 335 -13.76 -9.16 -1.04
N GLN A 336 -13.30 -8.74 -2.20
CA GLN A 336 -14.14 -8.12 -3.22
C GLN A 336 -14.43 -9.14 -4.32
N MET A 337 -15.64 -9.68 -4.30
CA MET A 337 -16.16 -10.54 -5.37
C MET A 337 -16.78 -9.67 -6.47
N THR A 338 -16.37 -9.90 -7.70
CA THR A 338 -16.84 -9.14 -8.87
C THR A 338 -17.32 -10.11 -9.95
N ILE A 339 -18.55 -9.97 -10.40
CA ILE A 339 -19.07 -10.68 -11.58
C ILE A 339 -19.16 -9.68 -12.74
N TYR A 340 -18.60 -10.08 -13.87
CA TYR A 340 -18.60 -9.29 -15.12
C TYR A 340 -19.67 -9.83 -16.03
N ASP A 341 -20.71 -9.05 -16.27
CA ASP A 341 -21.71 -9.31 -17.30
C ASP A 341 -21.25 -8.63 -18.60
N VAL A 342 -20.66 -9.42 -19.47
CA VAL A 342 -20.18 -8.94 -20.76
C VAL A 342 -21.07 -9.50 -21.84
N ALA A 343 -21.73 -8.62 -22.58
CA ALA A 343 -22.46 -9.03 -23.78
C ALA A 343 -21.46 -9.63 -24.78
N GLY A 344 -21.76 -10.80 -25.35
CA GLY A 344 -20.85 -11.54 -26.24
C GLY A 344 -20.29 -10.73 -27.43
N GLU A 345 -20.99 -9.68 -27.86
CA GLU A 345 -20.57 -8.76 -28.93
C GLU A 345 -19.71 -7.58 -28.46
N SER A 346 -19.64 -7.33 -27.14
CA SER A 346 -19.00 -6.12 -26.58
C SER A 346 -17.54 -6.29 -26.17
N PHE A 347 -16.96 -7.49 -26.31
CA PHE A 347 -15.54 -7.70 -25.99
C PHE A 347 -14.62 -6.83 -26.83
N THR A 348 -14.97 -6.60 -28.10
CA THR A 348 -14.17 -5.80 -29.03
C THR A 348 -14.22 -4.28 -28.76
N ASN A 349 -15.16 -3.79 -27.97
CA ASN A 349 -15.38 -2.35 -27.74
C ASN A 349 -14.73 -1.81 -26.46
N LEU A 350 -14.21 -2.68 -25.59
CA LEU A 350 -13.48 -2.26 -24.37
C LEU A 350 -12.05 -1.88 -24.73
N SER A 351 -11.47 -0.89 -24.03
CA SER A 351 -10.04 -0.60 -24.21
C SER A 351 -9.20 -1.81 -23.79
N ALA A 352 -8.12 -2.09 -24.53
CA ALA A 352 -7.25 -3.25 -24.31
C ALA A 352 -6.73 -3.35 -22.85
N ASP A 353 -6.49 -2.21 -22.21
CA ASP A 353 -6.07 -2.15 -20.80
C ASP A 353 -7.15 -2.66 -19.84
N ILE A 354 -8.42 -2.37 -20.10
CA ILE A 354 -9.55 -2.81 -19.26
C ILE A 354 -9.78 -4.30 -19.43
N GLN A 355 -9.74 -4.79 -20.67
CA GLN A 355 -9.84 -6.22 -20.99
C GLN A 355 -8.73 -7.03 -20.31
N GLN A 356 -7.47 -6.63 -20.47
CA GLN A 356 -6.34 -7.30 -19.81
C GLN A 356 -6.50 -7.36 -18.29
N GLN A 357 -6.97 -6.30 -17.67
CA GLN A 357 -7.18 -6.26 -16.21
C GLN A 357 -8.33 -7.15 -15.76
N GLN A 358 -9.43 -7.23 -16.51
CA GLN A 358 -10.55 -8.11 -16.18
C GLN A 358 -10.14 -9.57 -16.20
N PHE A 359 -9.46 -10.00 -17.25
CA PHE A 359 -9.02 -11.38 -17.39
C PHE A 359 -7.89 -11.76 -16.43
N ARG A 360 -7.02 -10.81 -16.09
CA ARG A 360 -5.91 -11.07 -15.14
C ARG A 360 -6.40 -11.56 -13.78
N TYR A 361 -7.52 -11.03 -13.30
CA TYR A 361 -8.10 -11.37 -11.99
C TYR A 361 -9.32 -12.27 -12.09
N CYS A 362 -9.57 -12.84 -13.26
CA CYS A 362 -10.59 -13.86 -13.44
C CYS A 362 -10.10 -15.16 -12.78
N GLU A 363 -10.79 -15.59 -11.75
CA GLU A 363 -10.53 -16.82 -10.99
C GLU A 363 -11.65 -17.85 -11.15
N GLY A 364 -12.69 -17.53 -11.93
CA GLY A 364 -13.76 -18.43 -12.28
C GLY A 364 -14.54 -17.96 -13.50
N ILE A 365 -15.14 -18.89 -14.21
CA ILE A 365 -15.98 -18.61 -15.37
C ILE A 365 -17.34 -19.27 -15.17
N VAL A 366 -18.40 -18.53 -15.47
CA VAL A 366 -19.77 -19.05 -15.57
C VAL A 366 -20.17 -19.01 -17.03
N ILE A 367 -20.39 -20.18 -17.65
CA ILE A 367 -20.88 -20.30 -19.02
C ILE A 367 -22.37 -20.58 -18.98
N VAL A 368 -23.16 -19.74 -19.61
CA VAL A 368 -24.61 -19.87 -19.67
C VAL A 368 -25.01 -20.45 -21.03
N ILE A 369 -25.52 -21.65 -21.03
CA ILE A 369 -26.05 -22.35 -22.21
C ILE A 369 -27.58 -22.22 -22.21
N ASP A 370 -28.13 -21.70 -23.28
CA ASP A 370 -29.57 -21.71 -23.53
C ASP A 370 -29.94 -22.97 -24.34
N PRO A 371 -30.63 -23.97 -23.74
CA PRO A 371 -30.99 -25.18 -24.45
C PRO A 371 -32.09 -24.97 -25.50
N THR A 372 -32.72 -23.79 -25.54
CA THR A 372 -33.72 -23.43 -26.56
C THR A 372 -33.11 -22.77 -27.81
N ALA A 373 -31.85 -22.33 -27.71
CA ALA A 373 -31.07 -21.78 -28.81
C ALA A 373 -30.36 -22.91 -29.60
N THR A 374 -29.93 -22.59 -30.82
CA THR A 374 -29.17 -23.53 -31.64
C THR A 374 -27.80 -23.82 -31.02
N PRO A 375 -27.32 -25.07 -31.05
CA PRO A 375 -26.00 -25.43 -30.52
C PRO A 375 -24.86 -24.58 -31.14
N GLU A 376 -24.94 -24.28 -32.44
CA GLU A 376 -23.90 -23.52 -33.16
C GLU A 376 -23.71 -22.13 -32.58
N LEU A 377 -24.78 -21.45 -32.21
CA LEU A 377 -24.70 -20.10 -31.60
C LEU A 377 -23.97 -20.12 -30.27
N ASN A 378 -24.16 -21.17 -29.47
CA ASN A 378 -23.45 -21.35 -28.22
C ASN A 378 -21.96 -21.66 -28.46
N VAL A 379 -21.63 -22.51 -29.46
CA VAL A 379 -20.25 -22.81 -29.85
C VAL A 379 -19.50 -21.55 -30.28
N ASP A 380 -20.06 -20.74 -31.15
CA ASP A 380 -19.43 -19.52 -31.64
C ASP A 380 -19.13 -18.52 -30.51
N THR A 381 -20.09 -18.31 -29.63
CA THR A 381 -19.92 -17.41 -28.48
C THR A 381 -18.82 -17.89 -27.53
N ILE A 382 -18.82 -19.18 -27.19
CA ILE A 382 -17.87 -19.76 -26.25
C ILE A 382 -16.48 -19.82 -26.86
N SER A 383 -16.33 -20.19 -28.13
CA SER A 383 -15.03 -20.27 -28.81
C SER A 383 -14.35 -18.91 -28.94
N GLY A 384 -15.13 -17.87 -29.26
CA GLY A 384 -14.64 -16.49 -29.29
C GLY A 384 -14.08 -16.06 -27.94
N PHE A 385 -14.86 -16.28 -26.88
CA PHE A 385 -14.44 -15.97 -25.52
C PHE A 385 -13.18 -16.75 -25.10
N VAL A 386 -13.14 -18.06 -25.33
CA VAL A 386 -12.00 -18.92 -24.92
C VAL A 386 -10.71 -18.50 -25.61
N SER A 387 -10.79 -18.19 -26.92
CA SER A 387 -9.63 -17.75 -27.67
C SER A 387 -9.04 -16.46 -27.09
N GLU A 388 -9.87 -15.48 -26.81
CA GLU A 388 -9.45 -14.20 -26.22
C GLU A 388 -8.96 -14.37 -24.78
N PHE A 389 -9.66 -15.16 -23.97
CA PHE A 389 -9.27 -15.46 -22.60
C PHE A 389 -7.88 -16.10 -22.52
N LYS A 390 -7.59 -17.14 -23.32
CA LYS A 390 -6.29 -17.79 -23.36
C LYS A 390 -5.19 -16.83 -23.82
N GLN A 391 -5.45 -16.03 -24.84
CA GLN A 391 -4.51 -15.02 -25.33
C GLN A 391 -4.14 -14.02 -24.24
N LEU A 392 -5.11 -13.45 -23.52
CA LEU A 392 -4.91 -12.44 -22.49
C LEU A 392 -4.30 -13.02 -21.19
N LYS A 393 -4.57 -14.29 -20.89
CA LYS A 393 -3.93 -15.01 -19.77
C LYS A 393 -2.54 -15.53 -20.13
N GLY A 394 -2.13 -15.49 -21.38
CA GLY A 394 -0.86 -16.06 -21.86
C GLY A 394 -0.83 -17.59 -21.80
N ILE A 395 -1.98 -18.25 -21.92
CA ILE A 395 -2.13 -19.70 -21.95
C ILE A 395 -1.94 -20.17 -23.41
N HIS A 396 -1.05 -21.13 -23.62
CA HIS A 396 -0.86 -21.68 -24.96
C HIS A 396 -2.14 -22.38 -25.46
N SER A 397 -2.47 -22.25 -26.73
CA SER A 397 -3.71 -22.79 -27.32
C SER A 397 -3.92 -24.29 -27.08
N SER A 398 -2.84 -25.06 -26.98
CA SER A 398 -2.86 -26.51 -26.71
C SER A 398 -2.93 -26.88 -25.22
N GLN A 399 -2.91 -25.91 -24.30
CA GLN A 399 -2.98 -26.17 -22.86
C GLN A 399 -4.40 -25.97 -22.35
N LEU A 400 -4.86 -26.87 -21.47
CA LEU A 400 -6.10 -26.70 -20.74
C LEU A 400 -5.96 -25.55 -19.73
N ALA A 401 -7.00 -24.75 -19.62
CA ALA A 401 -7.03 -23.69 -18.62
C ALA A 401 -7.39 -24.27 -17.25
N GLN A 402 -6.52 -24.02 -16.26
CA GLN A 402 -6.70 -24.46 -14.86
C GLN A 402 -7.59 -23.52 -14.06
N ILE A 403 -8.72 -23.10 -14.63
CA ILE A 403 -9.68 -22.22 -13.98
C ILE A 403 -11.00 -22.97 -13.81
N PRO A 404 -11.69 -22.88 -12.66
CA PRO A 404 -12.98 -23.52 -12.49
C PRO A 404 -14.04 -22.89 -13.40
N VAL A 405 -14.78 -23.74 -14.09
CA VAL A 405 -15.85 -23.36 -15.01
C VAL A 405 -17.16 -23.95 -14.56
N ALA A 406 -18.11 -23.12 -14.17
CA ALA A 406 -19.48 -23.55 -13.92
C ALA A 406 -20.32 -23.37 -15.20
N VAL A 407 -20.78 -24.46 -15.75
CA VAL A 407 -21.64 -24.47 -16.93
C VAL A 407 -23.10 -24.51 -16.48
N ILE A 408 -23.83 -23.47 -16.76
CA ILE A 408 -25.24 -23.31 -16.39
C ILE A 408 -26.11 -23.65 -17.59
N ILE A 409 -27.02 -24.60 -17.43
CA ILE A 409 -28.15 -24.81 -18.34
C ILE A 409 -29.26 -23.88 -17.88
N SER A 410 -29.45 -22.75 -18.59
CA SER A 410 -30.47 -21.77 -18.27
C SER A 410 -31.88 -22.27 -18.68
N LYS A 411 -32.93 -21.54 -18.29
CA LYS A 411 -34.32 -21.85 -18.61
C LYS A 411 -34.69 -23.32 -18.30
N SER A 412 -34.08 -23.87 -17.27
CA SER A 412 -34.30 -25.29 -16.88
C SER A 412 -35.73 -25.56 -16.39
N ASP A 413 -36.54 -24.53 -16.14
CA ASP A 413 -37.96 -24.62 -15.87
C ASP A 413 -38.73 -25.30 -17.02
N LEU A 414 -38.32 -25.09 -18.28
CA LEU A 414 -38.88 -25.75 -19.45
C LEU A 414 -38.61 -27.26 -19.46
N PHE A 415 -37.56 -27.70 -18.80
CA PHE A 415 -37.06 -29.10 -18.77
C PHE A 415 -37.10 -29.72 -17.37
N LYS A 416 -38.03 -29.27 -16.49
CA LYS A 416 -38.14 -29.73 -15.10
C LYS A 416 -38.19 -31.25 -14.95
N ARG A 417 -38.79 -31.97 -15.94
CA ARG A 417 -38.92 -33.44 -15.92
C ARG A 417 -37.59 -34.15 -16.18
N GLU A 418 -36.65 -33.53 -16.84
CA GLU A 418 -35.37 -34.09 -17.25
C GLU A 418 -34.25 -33.69 -16.30
N ILE A 419 -34.12 -32.41 -15.99
CA ILE A 419 -33.01 -31.82 -15.21
C ILE A 419 -33.47 -31.01 -13.99
N GLY A 420 -34.75 -31.03 -13.64
CA GLY A 420 -35.25 -30.35 -12.45
C GLY A 420 -34.75 -30.95 -11.14
N VAL A 421 -34.72 -30.15 -10.06
CA VAL A 421 -34.26 -30.59 -8.71
C VAL A 421 -34.90 -31.90 -8.23
N PRO A 422 -36.23 -32.13 -8.42
CA PRO A 422 -36.86 -33.39 -8.00
C PRO A 422 -36.30 -34.60 -8.74
N LYS A 423 -36.01 -34.46 -10.03
CA LYS A 423 -35.43 -35.55 -10.87
C LYS A 423 -34.01 -35.89 -10.41
N ILE A 424 -33.16 -34.89 -10.22
CA ILE A 424 -31.78 -35.05 -9.74
C ILE A 424 -31.77 -35.74 -8.38
N LYS A 425 -32.61 -35.26 -7.42
CA LYS A 425 -32.75 -35.90 -6.11
C LYS A 425 -33.25 -37.33 -6.18
N SER A 426 -34.16 -37.63 -7.10
CA SER A 426 -34.65 -39.01 -7.30
C SER A 426 -33.54 -39.94 -7.77
N ILE A 427 -32.74 -39.52 -8.77
CA ILE A 427 -31.60 -40.28 -9.27
C ILE A 427 -30.54 -40.46 -8.18
N TYR A 428 -30.23 -39.40 -7.42
CA TYR A 428 -29.30 -39.48 -6.30
C TYR A 428 -29.75 -40.50 -5.23
N ASN A 429 -31.03 -40.43 -4.81
CA ASN A 429 -31.58 -41.37 -3.84
C ASN A 429 -31.61 -42.83 -4.34
N GLN A 430 -31.75 -43.03 -5.65
CA GLN A 430 -31.66 -44.35 -6.25
C GLN A 430 -30.20 -44.82 -6.29
N ALA A 431 -29.27 -43.96 -6.69
CA ALA A 431 -27.84 -44.24 -6.75
C ALA A 431 -27.28 -44.63 -5.37
N ILE A 432 -27.62 -43.91 -4.30
CA ILE A 432 -27.21 -44.27 -2.94
C ILE A 432 -27.74 -45.65 -2.50
N LYS A 433 -28.95 -46.01 -2.91
CA LYS A 433 -29.54 -47.34 -2.55
C LYS A 433 -28.87 -48.51 -3.26
N THR A 434 -28.29 -48.26 -4.43
CA THR A 434 -27.69 -49.29 -5.29
C THR A 434 -26.16 -49.31 -5.26
N ALA A 435 -25.52 -48.27 -4.68
CA ALA A 435 -24.08 -48.13 -4.67
C ALA A 435 -23.42 -49.02 -3.61
N GLU A 436 -22.35 -49.70 -4.00
CA GLU A 436 -21.43 -50.41 -3.12
C GLU A 436 -20.30 -49.48 -2.57
N THR A 437 -20.20 -48.28 -3.06
CA THR A 437 -19.15 -47.30 -2.68
C THR A 437 -19.74 -46.01 -2.15
N PRO A 438 -19.13 -45.37 -1.09
CA PRO A 438 -19.65 -44.17 -0.41
C PRO A 438 -19.39 -42.85 -1.15
N ASP A 439 -18.79 -42.83 -2.34
CA ASP A 439 -18.29 -41.62 -3.00
C ASP A 439 -19.29 -40.87 -3.90
N ILE A 440 -20.56 -41.25 -3.92
CA ILE A 440 -21.57 -40.59 -4.75
C ILE A 440 -22.08 -39.32 -4.04
N THR A 441 -21.83 -38.19 -4.63
CA THR A 441 -22.32 -36.89 -4.14
C THR A 441 -23.50 -36.41 -4.99
N LEU A 442 -24.32 -35.50 -4.40
CA LEU A 442 -25.40 -34.87 -5.14
C LEU A 442 -24.87 -34.05 -6.32
N ASP A 443 -23.68 -33.46 -6.15
CA ASP A 443 -23.04 -32.64 -7.17
C ASP A 443 -22.54 -33.48 -8.34
N SER A 444 -21.99 -34.68 -8.08
CA SER A 444 -21.60 -35.58 -9.18
C SER A 444 -22.82 -36.05 -9.99
N ILE A 445 -23.92 -36.43 -9.34
CA ILE A 445 -25.16 -36.78 -10.03
C ILE A 445 -25.76 -35.62 -10.82
N ARG A 446 -25.74 -34.40 -10.25
CA ARG A 446 -26.19 -33.21 -10.97
C ARG A 446 -25.37 -32.97 -12.23
N ASN A 447 -24.06 -33.05 -12.12
CA ASN A 447 -23.13 -32.92 -13.24
C ASN A 447 -23.48 -33.90 -14.36
N ASP A 448 -23.61 -35.21 -14.02
CA ASP A 448 -23.86 -36.24 -14.99
C ASP A 448 -25.24 -36.10 -15.66
N VAL A 449 -26.28 -35.77 -14.90
CA VAL A 449 -27.62 -35.54 -15.41
C VAL A 449 -27.64 -34.34 -16.37
N CYS A 450 -27.00 -33.22 -16.01
CA CYS A 450 -26.93 -32.03 -16.86
C CYS A 450 -26.13 -32.30 -18.15
N ARG A 451 -25.01 -33.02 -18.05
CA ARG A 451 -24.17 -33.37 -19.17
C ARG A 451 -24.88 -34.32 -20.15
N ASN A 452 -25.55 -35.34 -19.62
CA ASN A 452 -26.35 -36.26 -20.44
C ASN A 452 -27.54 -35.58 -21.12
N PHE A 453 -28.16 -34.62 -20.45
CA PHE A 453 -29.21 -33.78 -21.06
C PHE A 453 -28.69 -33.03 -22.28
N LEU A 454 -27.53 -32.32 -22.15
CA LEU A 454 -26.93 -31.60 -23.25
C LEU A 454 -26.57 -32.51 -24.43
N LEU A 455 -26.03 -33.71 -24.15
CA LEU A 455 -25.76 -34.72 -25.18
C LEU A 455 -27.05 -35.16 -25.90
N ALA A 456 -28.12 -35.42 -25.16
CA ALA A 456 -29.39 -35.82 -25.74
C ALA A 456 -30.05 -34.74 -26.59
N HIS A 457 -29.71 -33.46 -26.37
CA HIS A 457 -30.26 -32.34 -27.12
C HIS A 457 -29.28 -31.79 -28.19
N GLY A 458 -28.21 -32.54 -28.53
CA GLY A 458 -27.32 -32.21 -29.66
C GLY A 458 -26.24 -31.16 -29.35
N PHE A 459 -25.90 -30.93 -28.06
CA PHE A 459 -24.84 -29.99 -27.64
C PHE A 459 -23.46 -30.65 -27.51
N ASP A 460 -23.20 -31.78 -28.25
CA ASP A 460 -21.92 -32.51 -28.18
C ASP A 460 -20.74 -31.61 -28.53
N ALA A 461 -20.91 -30.70 -29.52
CA ALA A 461 -19.84 -29.79 -29.93
C ALA A 461 -19.46 -28.83 -28.81
N VAL A 462 -20.44 -28.31 -28.03
CA VAL A 462 -20.22 -27.44 -26.89
C VAL A 462 -19.48 -28.19 -25.78
N LEU A 463 -19.91 -29.42 -25.47
CA LEU A 463 -19.29 -30.28 -24.47
C LEU A 463 -17.84 -30.60 -24.81
N ASN A 464 -17.58 -31.04 -26.06
CA ASN A 464 -16.25 -31.35 -26.54
C ASN A 464 -15.33 -30.14 -26.51
N MET A 465 -15.85 -28.94 -26.80
CA MET A 465 -15.09 -27.71 -26.69
C MET A 465 -14.73 -27.39 -25.22
N ILE A 466 -15.68 -27.44 -24.29
CA ILE A 466 -15.43 -27.17 -22.89
C ILE A 466 -14.42 -28.15 -22.32
N ASP A 467 -14.56 -29.46 -22.62
CA ASP A 467 -13.64 -30.49 -22.18
C ASP A 467 -12.24 -30.35 -22.80
N GLY A 468 -12.15 -29.85 -24.03
CA GLY A 468 -10.88 -29.57 -24.72
C GLY A 468 -10.16 -28.29 -24.28
N GLU A 469 -10.85 -27.39 -23.61
CA GLU A 469 -10.32 -26.07 -23.28
C GLU A 469 -10.08 -25.87 -21.76
N PHE A 470 -10.83 -26.58 -20.90
CA PHE A 470 -10.80 -26.42 -19.46
C PHE A 470 -10.57 -27.75 -18.73
N GLU A 471 -9.73 -27.72 -17.68
CA GLU A 471 -9.42 -28.90 -16.87
C GLU A 471 -10.52 -29.21 -15.86
N ASN A 472 -11.23 -28.20 -15.35
CA ASN A 472 -12.19 -28.32 -14.28
C ASN A 472 -13.52 -27.64 -14.63
N ALA A 473 -14.47 -28.43 -15.16
CA ALA A 473 -15.80 -27.93 -15.50
C ALA A 473 -16.90 -28.73 -14.76
N GLN A 474 -17.90 -28.02 -14.23
CA GLN A 474 -19.04 -28.57 -13.52
C GLN A 474 -20.34 -28.04 -14.13
N TYR A 475 -21.33 -28.94 -14.33
CA TYR A 475 -22.59 -28.61 -14.98
C TYR A 475 -23.73 -28.45 -13.97
N PHE A 476 -24.55 -27.40 -14.16
CA PHE A 476 -25.65 -27.04 -13.28
C PHE A 476 -26.92 -26.78 -14.06
N SER A 477 -28.05 -27.24 -13.57
CA SER A 477 -29.36 -26.87 -14.06
C SER A 477 -29.88 -25.69 -13.25
N VAL A 478 -30.23 -24.59 -13.94
CA VAL A 478 -30.60 -23.32 -13.32
C VAL A 478 -31.85 -22.78 -13.97
N SER A 479 -32.83 -22.40 -13.17
CA SER A 479 -33.91 -21.53 -13.60
C SER A 479 -33.87 -20.24 -12.77
N ALA A 480 -33.63 -19.15 -13.45
CA ALA A 480 -33.55 -17.84 -12.80
C ALA A 480 -34.91 -17.23 -12.46
N MET A 481 -35.94 -17.55 -13.26
CA MET A 481 -37.31 -17.09 -13.01
C MET A 481 -38.19 -18.16 -12.34
N GLY A 482 -37.91 -19.46 -12.60
CA GLY A 482 -38.70 -20.57 -12.08
C GLY A 482 -39.90 -20.96 -12.91
N HIS A 483 -40.27 -20.14 -13.88
CA HIS A 483 -41.39 -20.29 -14.79
C HIS A 483 -41.08 -19.62 -16.14
N GLU A 484 -41.90 -19.87 -17.17
CA GLU A 484 -41.85 -19.12 -18.42
C GLU A 484 -42.06 -17.63 -18.18
N ALA A 485 -41.44 -16.80 -19.02
CA ALA A 485 -41.52 -15.35 -18.89
C ALA A 485 -42.95 -14.89 -19.21
N GLU A 486 -43.77 -14.74 -18.18
CA GLU A 486 -45.08 -14.14 -18.20
C GLU A 486 -45.03 -12.75 -17.55
N GLU A 487 -45.84 -11.81 -18.04
CA GLU A 487 -45.92 -10.48 -17.48
C GLU A 487 -46.35 -10.52 -16.01
N SER A 488 -45.51 -9.95 -15.12
CA SER A 488 -45.80 -9.71 -13.69
C SER A 488 -45.83 -10.93 -12.75
N SER A 489 -45.29 -12.07 -13.14
CA SER A 489 -45.15 -13.20 -12.24
C SER A 489 -43.91 -13.03 -11.35
N PRO A 490 -44.00 -13.27 -10.02
CA PRO A 490 -42.82 -13.23 -9.13
C PRO A 490 -41.81 -14.31 -9.50
N TYR A 491 -40.52 -14.02 -9.34
CA TYR A 491 -39.49 -15.01 -9.54
C TYR A 491 -39.57 -16.14 -8.49
N GLU A 492 -39.47 -17.39 -8.94
CA GLU A 492 -39.35 -18.60 -8.12
C GLU A 492 -38.09 -19.38 -8.53
N PRO A 493 -36.88 -18.78 -8.37
CA PRO A 493 -35.65 -19.33 -8.93
C PRO A 493 -35.20 -20.59 -8.18
N TRP A 494 -34.43 -21.41 -8.86
CA TRP A 494 -33.73 -22.54 -8.26
C TRP A 494 -32.41 -22.84 -8.95
N GLY A 495 -31.43 -23.31 -8.18
CA GLY A 495 -30.11 -23.64 -8.69
C GLY A 495 -29.20 -22.43 -8.94
N VAL A 496 -29.57 -21.22 -8.50
CA VAL A 496 -28.85 -19.97 -8.86
C VAL A 496 -27.60 -19.74 -8.00
N ILE A 497 -27.54 -20.25 -6.78
CA ILE A 497 -26.42 -20.03 -5.86
C ILE A 497 -25.27 -21.01 -6.10
N GLU A 498 -25.61 -22.26 -6.39
CA GLU A 498 -24.67 -23.38 -6.43
C GLU A 498 -23.52 -23.20 -7.43
N PRO A 499 -23.69 -22.64 -8.65
CA PRO A 499 -22.61 -22.48 -9.60
C PRO A 499 -21.49 -21.55 -9.08
N VAL A 500 -21.86 -20.41 -8.52
CA VAL A 500 -20.90 -19.46 -7.99
C VAL A 500 -20.28 -19.97 -6.69
N LEU A 501 -21.07 -20.63 -5.84
CA LEU A 501 -20.57 -21.25 -4.61
C LEU A 501 -19.51 -22.33 -4.93
N TRP A 502 -19.76 -23.17 -5.95
CA TRP A 502 -18.80 -24.17 -6.39
C TRP A 502 -17.49 -23.53 -6.88
N ILE A 503 -17.56 -22.47 -7.69
CA ILE A 503 -16.37 -21.73 -8.14
C ILE A 503 -15.58 -21.18 -6.93
N THR A 504 -16.24 -20.61 -5.93
CA THR A 504 -15.57 -20.06 -4.75
C THR A 504 -14.87 -21.15 -3.92
N GLN A 505 -15.50 -22.33 -3.83
CA GLN A 505 -14.90 -23.50 -3.17
C GLN A 505 -13.66 -24.00 -3.91
N GLN A 506 -13.71 -24.11 -5.25
CA GLN A 506 -12.56 -24.50 -6.08
C GLN A 506 -11.41 -23.49 -5.97
N ALA A 507 -11.70 -22.21 -5.88
CA ALA A 507 -10.73 -21.15 -5.70
C ALA A 507 -10.21 -21.01 -4.24
N ASN A 508 -10.63 -21.89 -3.31
CA ASN A 508 -10.30 -21.81 -1.88
C ASN A 508 -10.62 -20.45 -1.24
N ILE A 509 -11.73 -19.84 -1.65
CA ILE A 509 -12.21 -18.58 -1.10
C ILE A 509 -13.30 -18.89 -0.10
N LYS A 510 -13.07 -18.48 1.14
CA LYS A 510 -14.08 -18.53 2.19
C LYS A 510 -14.82 -17.18 2.18
N LEU A 511 -16.00 -17.19 1.61
CA LEU A 511 -16.94 -16.07 1.62
C LEU A 511 -17.69 -16.01 2.95
#